data_baad7ecde0e33dc8ba9c2a4558d29121
#
_entry.id   baad7ecde0e33dc8ba9c2a4558d29121
#
_cell.length_a   1.000
_cell.length_b   1.000
_cell.length_c   1.000
_cell.angle_alpha   90.00
_cell.angle_beta   90.00
_cell.angle_gamma   90.00
#
_symmetry.space_group_name_H-M   'P 1'
#
loop_
_entity.id
_entity.type
_entity.pdbx_description
1 polymer ?
#
loop_
_entity_poly.entity_id
_entity_poly.type
_entity_poly.pdbx_seq_one_letter_code
_entity_poly.pdbx_strand_id
1 'polypeptide(L)'
;MQKNPTDKAVYSRSGIELQSFYTDSDIPEEHRSRIASNPGEAPYHRGFHPSGYRSKPWRIFQLSGFGKPEDENERIKFLLKNGETGFIMEHDRNTGDHCYNVDHPEVVARREDVGLTGAVMQSIRDTAICTDGLPVDSTFGHAGGAVVQHAPFALAAYWTVAQQRGFNLAKLPGTGQSDFNLTYLGCVTKEQIPTQPGLRFNADIIEFCDRYLPYWVPVSIAGYNAADTGLTPDQELGVLFANAVEYLDEIQRRGNVDLVKAAKACGGVSFRASIEFIEEACKMRAARLMWSDLLRQRYGIVDPKVANLRIHCVTAGSKMTYQQPLNNMVRGTLMALGAVFGGVQSLGVSGYDEALSIPSEHAHQMSVRIQQILQEETGISNVTDPLGGSYYVETLTAQLAEKAWEFFEEIQTQGGYLAALDSGWLHMRATENQYKEFMDMENGDQKVIGVNCFPDDESPFEVDGFMGTDDAFDVATERLKDVLRTRHEKAATSALKRLETDCRSDTNIMPAMMEAMSAEVTLGEIGNVYREVFGNWDTPIQT
;
A
#
# COMPACT_ATOMS: atom_id res chain seq x y z
N MET A 1 -28.84 -12.08 -30.30
CA MET A 1 -28.92 -10.88 -31.18
C MET A 1 -27.68 -10.88 -32.06
N GLN A 2 -27.82 -10.65 -33.35
CA GLN A 2 -26.65 -10.52 -34.23
C GLN A 2 -25.93 -9.21 -33.90
N LYS A 3 -24.58 -9.30 -33.60
CA LYS A 3 -23.74 -8.09 -33.48
C LYS A 3 -23.90 -7.22 -34.73
N ASN A 4 -24.10 -5.94 -34.52
CA ASN A 4 -24.14 -5.00 -35.65
C ASN A 4 -22.73 -4.99 -36.27
N PRO A 5 -22.53 -5.20 -37.58
CA PRO A 5 -21.17 -5.34 -38.15
C PRO A 5 -20.26 -4.11 -37.99
N THR A 6 -20.78 -3.01 -37.46
CA THR A 6 -20.09 -1.73 -37.25
C THR A 6 -19.64 -1.52 -35.80
N ASP A 7 -19.98 -2.41 -34.83
CA ASP A 7 -19.58 -2.23 -33.44
C ASP A 7 -18.18 -2.79 -33.25
N LYS A 8 -17.19 -1.90 -33.07
CA LYS A 8 -15.83 -2.24 -32.64
C LYS A 8 -15.96 -2.93 -31.27
N ALA A 9 -15.29 -4.08 -31.08
CA ALA A 9 -15.26 -4.74 -29.78
C ALA A 9 -14.65 -3.79 -28.71
N VAL A 10 -15.29 -3.73 -27.56
CA VAL A 10 -14.86 -2.91 -26.41
C VAL A 10 -14.33 -3.87 -25.34
N TYR A 11 -13.20 -3.52 -24.75
CA TYR A 11 -12.57 -4.32 -23.72
C TYR A 11 -12.37 -3.50 -22.43
N SER A 12 -12.48 -4.16 -21.30
CA SER A 12 -12.04 -3.63 -20.02
C SER A 12 -10.50 -3.57 -19.96
N ARG A 13 -9.93 -2.96 -18.91
CA ARG A 13 -8.47 -2.95 -18.70
C ARG A 13 -7.89 -4.36 -18.52
N SER A 14 -8.64 -5.27 -17.92
CA SER A 14 -8.29 -6.67 -17.79
C SER A 14 -8.43 -7.46 -19.10
N GLY A 15 -8.73 -6.80 -20.22
CA GLY A 15 -8.92 -7.43 -21.52
C GLY A 15 -10.18 -8.30 -21.61
N ILE A 16 -11.18 -8.06 -20.77
CA ILE A 16 -12.50 -8.72 -20.83
C ILE A 16 -13.33 -8.02 -21.89
N GLU A 17 -13.87 -8.75 -22.89
CA GLU A 17 -14.77 -8.19 -23.89
C GLU A 17 -16.08 -7.76 -23.23
N LEU A 18 -16.44 -6.49 -23.37
CA LEU A 18 -17.65 -5.92 -22.80
C LEU A 18 -18.79 -5.96 -23.81
N GLN A 19 -19.96 -6.38 -23.33
CA GLN A 19 -21.18 -6.34 -24.11
C GLN A 19 -21.85 -4.95 -23.98
N SER A 20 -22.65 -4.57 -24.98
CA SER A 20 -23.39 -3.29 -24.95
C SER A 20 -24.49 -3.27 -23.89
N PHE A 21 -24.98 -4.43 -23.44
CA PHE A 21 -25.88 -4.62 -22.30
C PHE A 21 -25.73 -6.05 -21.77
N TYR A 22 -26.15 -6.25 -20.54
CA TYR A 22 -26.10 -7.53 -19.84
C TYR A 22 -27.48 -7.95 -19.36
N THR A 23 -27.69 -9.25 -19.28
CA THR A 23 -28.94 -9.89 -18.85
C THR A 23 -28.63 -10.91 -17.74
N ASP A 24 -29.65 -11.46 -17.12
CA ASP A 24 -29.50 -12.53 -16.14
C ASP A 24 -28.71 -13.74 -16.70
N SER A 25 -28.87 -14.07 -17.99
CA SER A 25 -28.18 -15.21 -18.61
C SER A 25 -26.66 -15.02 -18.76
N ASP A 26 -26.15 -13.79 -18.62
CA ASP A 26 -24.73 -13.49 -18.72
C ASP A 26 -23.98 -13.78 -17.42
N ILE A 27 -24.70 -13.89 -16.29
CA ILE A 27 -24.13 -14.22 -14.99
C ILE A 27 -23.74 -15.71 -14.98
N PRO A 28 -22.47 -16.06 -14.69
CA PRO A 28 -22.05 -17.45 -14.57
C PRO A 28 -22.86 -18.21 -13.51
N GLU A 29 -23.25 -19.45 -13.79
CA GLU A 29 -24.15 -20.23 -12.93
C GLU A 29 -23.62 -20.40 -11.50
N GLU A 30 -22.33 -20.65 -11.34
CA GLU A 30 -21.70 -20.74 -10.03
C GLU A 30 -21.71 -19.43 -9.25
N HIS A 31 -21.69 -18.27 -9.94
CA HIS A 31 -21.76 -16.95 -9.31
C HIS A 31 -23.20 -16.61 -8.85
N ARG A 32 -24.24 -17.18 -9.47
CA ARG A 32 -25.64 -16.97 -9.08
C ARG A 32 -25.91 -17.32 -7.61
N SER A 33 -25.35 -18.44 -7.15
CA SER A 33 -25.49 -18.85 -5.73
C SER A 33 -24.80 -17.87 -4.79
N ARG A 34 -23.73 -17.22 -5.23
CA ARG A 34 -22.98 -16.24 -4.46
C ARG A 34 -23.71 -14.90 -4.33
N ILE A 35 -24.40 -14.45 -5.39
CA ILE A 35 -25.20 -13.20 -5.38
C ILE A 35 -26.30 -13.24 -4.31
N ALA A 36 -26.84 -14.40 -4.01
CA ALA A 36 -27.88 -14.59 -2.99
C ALA A 36 -27.41 -14.36 -1.55
N SER A 37 -26.07 -14.28 -1.30
CA SER A 37 -25.54 -13.98 0.03
C SER A 37 -25.83 -12.55 0.46
N ASN A 38 -25.98 -12.31 1.77
CA ASN A 38 -26.14 -10.96 2.30
C ASN A 38 -24.76 -10.25 2.44
N PRO A 39 -24.73 -8.92 2.44
CA PRO A 39 -23.53 -8.18 2.81
C PRO A 39 -23.00 -8.63 4.18
N GLY A 40 -21.67 -8.79 4.29
CA GLY A 40 -21.02 -9.27 5.52
C GLY A 40 -21.08 -10.78 5.76
N GLU A 41 -21.71 -11.55 4.87
CA GLU A 41 -21.75 -13.03 4.89
C GLU A 41 -20.84 -13.59 3.79
N ALA A 42 -20.35 -14.81 3.99
CA ALA A 42 -19.52 -15.49 3.00
C ALA A 42 -20.27 -15.61 1.66
N PRO A 43 -19.59 -15.40 0.55
CA PRO A 43 -18.15 -15.16 0.33
C PRO A 43 -17.71 -13.69 0.42
N TYR A 44 -18.44 -12.81 1.04
CA TYR A 44 -18.14 -11.40 1.38
C TYR A 44 -18.03 -10.43 0.20
N HIS A 45 -18.25 -10.83 -1.04
CA HIS A 45 -18.11 -9.95 -2.22
C HIS A 45 -19.07 -8.75 -2.17
N ARG A 46 -20.20 -8.85 -1.45
CA ARG A 46 -21.16 -7.76 -1.28
C ARG A 46 -20.81 -6.77 -0.15
N GLY A 47 -19.65 -6.90 0.46
CA GLY A 47 -19.14 -5.96 1.45
C GLY A 47 -18.64 -6.58 2.74
N PHE A 48 -17.82 -5.82 3.45
CA PHE A 48 -17.16 -6.24 4.68
C PHE A 48 -18.13 -6.35 5.86
N HIS A 49 -19.13 -5.46 5.93
CA HIS A 49 -20.04 -5.32 7.07
C HIS A 49 -21.51 -5.37 6.62
N PRO A 50 -22.42 -6.04 7.37
CA PRO A 50 -23.83 -6.15 6.97
C PRO A 50 -24.53 -4.81 6.71
N SER A 51 -24.23 -3.81 7.51
CA SER A 51 -24.82 -2.46 7.40
C SER A 51 -23.94 -1.48 6.62
N GLY A 52 -22.82 -1.95 6.06
CA GLY A 52 -21.91 -1.13 5.28
C GLY A 52 -21.53 0.19 5.94
N TYR A 53 -21.52 1.25 5.18
CA TYR A 53 -21.15 2.60 5.65
C TYR A 53 -22.20 3.26 6.54
N ARG A 54 -23.43 2.75 6.60
CA ARG A 54 -24.45 3.25 7.55
C ARG A 54 -24.01 3.16 9.00
N SER A 55 -23.28 2.10 9.35
CA SER A 55 -22.80 1.90 10.73
C SER A 55 -21.39 2.42 10.94
N LYS A 56 -20.57 2.37 9.91
CA LYS A 56 -19.17 2.78 9.98
C LYS A 56 -18.69 3.24 8.60
N PRO A 57 -18.59 4.55 8.38
CA PRO A 57 -18.01 5.08 7.15
C PRO A 57 -16.54 4.65 7.02
N TRP A 58 -16.02 4.68 5.80
CA TRP A 58 -14.59 4.42 5.59
C TRP A 58 -13.74 5.49 6.29
N ARG A 59 -12.54 5.10 6.69
CA ARG A 59 -11.57 6.08 7.20
C ARG A 59 -11.04 6.94 6.06
N ILE A 60 -10.96 8.22 6.30
CA ILE A 60 -10.18 9.14 5.47
C ILE A 60 -8.73 9.00 5.91
N PHE A 61 -7.86 8.58 5.00
CA PHE A 61 -6.52 8.10 5.34
C PHE A 61 -5.55 8.48 4.23
N GLN A 62 -4.98 9.69 4.32
CA GLN A 62 -4.14 10.29 3.29
C GLN A 62 -2.68 9.92 3.50
N LEU A 63 -1.97 9.69 2.40
CA LEU A 63 -0.51 9.61 2.43
C LEU A 63 0.04 11.02 2.60
N SER A 64 0.93 11.20 3.58
CA SER A 64 1.69 12.43 3.74
C SER A 64 3.12 12.13 4.19
N GLY A 65 4.05 13.01 3.88
CA GLY A 65 5.43 12.91 4.31
C GLY A 65 6.34 13.78 3.47
N PHE A 66 7.10 14.67 4.12
CA PHE A 66 8.13 15.49 3.49
C PHE A 66 9.02 16.14 4.56
N GLY A 67 10.19 16.58 4.13
CA GLY A 67 11.05 17.47 4.88
C GLY A 67 11.63 16.85 6.16
N LYS A 68 11.43 17.55 7.25
CA LYS A 68 11.88 17.18 8.58
C LYS A 68 10.75 16.46 9.35
N PRO A 69 11.05 15.73 10.41
CA PRO A 69 10.03 15.14 11.29
C PRO A 69 8.99 16.13 11.82
N GLU A 70 9.36 17.40 12.03
CA GLU A 70 8.44 18.47 12.41
C GLU A 70 7.47 18.81 11.29
N ASP A 71 7.93 18.91 10.05
CA ASP A 71 7.12 19.25 8.90
C ASP A 71 6.03 18.18 8.70
N GLU A 72 6.41 16.91 8.83
CA GLU A 72 5.50 15.77 8.82
C GLU A 72 4.50 15.82 9.98
N ASN A 73 4.96 16.08 11.20
CA ASN A 73 4.10 16.21 12.38
C ASN A 73 3.05 17.32 12.20
N GLU A 74 3.47 18.48 11.70
CA GLU A 74 2.56 19.61 11.43
C GLU A 74 1.54 19.26 10.35
N ARG A 75 1.97 18.59 9.27
CA ARG A 75 1.08 18.14 8.19
C ARG A 75 0.06 17.13 8.71
N ILE A 76 0.46 16.14 9.49
CA ILE A 76 -0.47 15.18 10.10
C ILE A 76 -1.49 15.90 10.99
N LYS A 77 -1.05 16.84 11.85
CA LYS A 77 -1.96 17.64 12.69
C LYS A 77 -2.94 18.48 11.86
N PHE A 78 -2.47 19.06 10.75
CA PHE A 78 -3.31 19.79 9.80
C PHE A 78 -4.40 18.88 9.19
N LEU A 79 -4.03 17.68 8.74
CA LEU A 79 -4.96 16.73 8.14
C LEU A 79 -6.00 16.21 9.15
N LEU A 80 -5.57 15.84 10.36
CA LEU A 80 -6.48 15.45 11.45
C LEU A 80 -7.47 16.56 11.80
N LYS A 81 -7.00 17.82 11.85
CA LYS A 81 -7.88 18.99 12.06
C LYS A 81 -8.89 19.18 10.92
N ASN A 82 -8.56 18.78 9.70
CA ASN A 82 -9.43 18.86 8.54
C ASN A 82 -10.40 17.66 8.41
N GLY A 83 -10.33 16.67 9.31
CA GLY A 83 -11.28 15.56 9.38
C GLY A 83 -10.71 14.22 8.88
N GLU A 84 -9.42 14.12 8.73
CA GLU A 84 -8.77 12.81 8.57
C GLU A 84 -8.99 11.97 9.84
N THR A 85 -9.19 10.65 9.67
CA THR A 85 -9.56 9.75 10.76
C THR A 85 -8.51 8.68 11.07
N GLY A 86 -7.35 8.81 10.48
CA GLY A 86 -6.11 8.08 10.71
C GLY A 86 -4.94 8.97 10.31
N PHE A 87 -3.72 8.46 10.32
CA PHE A 87 -2.57 9.17 9.78
C PHE A 87 -1.54 8.19 9.21
N ILE A 88 -0.83 8.62 8.19
CA ILE A 88 0.28 7.89 7.59
C ILE A 88 1.53 8.74 7.80
N MET A 89 2.60 8.11 8.30
CA MET A 89 3.93 8.68 8.30
C MET A 89 4.69 8.10 7.11
N GLU A 90 5.28 8.96 6.28
CA GLU A 90 6.09 8.51 5.16
C GLU A 90 7.55 8.91 5.38
N HIS A 91 8.44 7.94 5.26
CA HIS A 91 9.86 8.15 5.44
C HIS A 91 10.53 8.54 4.12
N ASP A 92 11.51 9.44 4.19
CA ASP A 92 12.30 9.83 3.03
C ASP A 92 12.89 8.62 2.30
N ARG A 93 12.66 8.53 1.01
CA ARG A 93 13.02 7.37 0.21
C ARG A 93 14.53 7.25 -0.03
N ASN A 94 15.26 8.38 -0.11
CA ASN A 94 16.70 8.36 -0.31
C ASN A 94 17.45 7.75 0.88
N THR A 95 16.94 7.94 2.08
CA THR A 95 17.50 7.36 3.30
C THR A 95 16.81 6.05 3.68
N GLY A 96 15.48 6.03 3.70
CA GLY A 96 14.66 4.92 4.17
C GLY A 96 14.79 3.67 3.32
N ASP A 97 14.54 3.77 2.01
CA ASP A 97 14.52 2.62 1.12
C ASP A 97 15.87 1.89 1.04
N HIS A 98 16.98 2.61 1.23
CA HIS A 98 18.33 2.05 1.22
C HIS A 98 18.86 1.71 2.62
N CYS A 99 18.14 2.08 3.67
CA CYS A 99 18.64 2.05 5.06
C CYS A 99 20.01 2.77 5.17
N TYR A 100 20.04 4.04 4.74
CA TYR A 100 21.18 4.93 4.85
C TYR A 100 20.95 6.04 5.87
N ASN A 101 22.01 6.51 6.48
CA ASN A 101 22.00 7.82 7.11
C ASN A 101 22.26 8.92 6.05
N VAL A 102 21.93 10.16 6.37
CA VAL A 102 22.11 11.29 5.45
C VAL A 102 23.58 11.57 5.08
N ASP A 103 24.54 11.11 5.87
CA ASP A 103 25.98 11.25 5.60
C ASP A 103 26.53 10.18 4.65
N HIS A 104 25.70 9.24 4.19
CA HIS A 104 26.11 8.26 3.19
C HIS A 104 26.45 8.94 1.87
N PRO A 105 27.55 8.56 1.18
CA PRO A 105 28.00 9.23 -0.05
C PRO A 105 26.94 9.35 -1.15
N GLU A 106 26.09 8.34 -1.32
CA GLU A 106 25.01 8.38 -2.32
C GLU A 106 23.89 9.36 -1.95
N VAL A 107 23.58 9.51 -0.66
CA VAL A 107 22.63 10.52 -0.17
C VAL A 107 23.20 11.92 -0.30
N VAL A 108 24.47 12.11 0.08
CA VAL A 108 25.16 13.40 -0.09
C VAL A 108 25.21 13.84 -1.55
N ALA A 109 25.38 12.91 -2.49
CA ALA A 109 25.40 13.19 -3.93
C ALA A 109 24.04 13.67 -4.48
N ARG A 110 22.94 13.42 -3.73
CA ARG A 110 21.56 13.82 -4.06
C ARG A 110 20.91 14.60 -2.92
N ARG A 111 21.70 15.43 -2.23
CA ARG A 111 21.25 16.14 -1.03
C ARG A 111 20.00 17.00 -1.24
N GLU A 112 19.81 17.50 -2.45
CA GLU A 112 18.64 18.29 -2.84
C GLU A 112 17.34 17.46 -2.93
N ASP A 113 17.44 16.14 -3.08
CA ASP A 113 16.30 15.24 -3.14
C ASP A 113 15.84 14.78 -1.74
N VAL A 114 16.65 15.05 -0.70
CA VAL A 114 16.38 14.60 0.69
C VAL A 114 15.19 15.35 1.27
N GLY A 115 14.20 14.61 1.72
CA GLY A 115 12.96 15.17 2.26
C GLY A 115 11.90 15.53 1.21
N LEU A 116 12.15 15.29 -0.09
CA LEU A 116 11.12 15.53 -1.12
C LEU A 116 10.04 14.47 -1.14
N THR A 117 10.36 13.23 -0.76
CA THR A 117 9.46 12.08 -0.89
C THR A 117 9.28 11.33 0.44
N GLY A 118 9.17 12.08 1.52
CA GLY A 118 9.03 11.58 2.87
C GLY A 118 9.84 12.38 3.87
N ALA A 119 9.57 12.23 5.16
CA ALA A 119 10.33 12.88 6.23
C ALA A 119 11.60 12.10 6.56
N VAL A 120 12.71 12.81 6.81
CA VAL A 120 14.00 12.18 7.12
C VAL A 120 13.98 11.67 8.56
N MET A 121 13.82 10.38 8.72
CA MET A 121 13.79 9.70 10.03
C MET A 121 14.87 8.61 10.10
N GLN A 122 16.04 8.95 10.62
CA GLN A 122 17.19 8.05 10.70
C GLN A 122 17.52 7.59 12.12
N SER A 123 16.74 8.05 13.11
CA SER A 123 16.91 7.69 14.52
C SER A 123 15.55 7.67 15.25
N ILE A 124 15.51 7.03 16.41
CA ILE A 124 14.33 7.06 17.29
C ILE A 124 13.95 8.50 17.71
N ARG A 125 14.92 9.43 17.78
CA ARG A 125 14.64 10.84 18.14
C ARG A 125 13.79 11.51 17.07
N ASP A 126 14.02 11.21 15.80
CA ASP A 126 13.24 11.74 14.69
C ASP A 126 11.79 11.23 14.74
N THR A 127 11.61 9.93 14.99
CA THR A 127 10.28 9.33 15.19
C THR A 127 9.56 9.95 16.40
N ALA A 128 10.29 10.24 17.49
CA ALA A 128 9.71 10.91 18.65
C ALA A 128 9.23 12.32 18.31
N ILE A 129 9.96 13.08 17.51
CA ILE A 129 9.54 14.42 17.04
C ILE A 129 8.31 14.28 16.13
N CYS A 130 8.38 13.41 15.12
CA CYS A 130 7.30 13.23 14.17
C CYS A 130 5.97 12.84 14.84
N THR A 131 6.01 12.05 15.90
CA THR A 131 4.82 11.60 16.63
C THR A 131 4.43 12.48 17.84
N ASP A 132 5.10 13.63 18.03
CA ASP A 132 4.83 14.48 19.19
C ASP A 132 3.43 15.08 19.17
N GLY A 133 2.68 14.85 20.27
CA GLY A 133 1.30 15.32 20.43
C GLY A 133 0.28 14.63 19.52
N LEU A 134 0.66 13.60 18.75
CA LEU A 134 -0.32 12.81 17.98
C LEU A 134 -1.05 11.81 18.90
N PRO A 135 -2.34 11.55 18.65
CA PRO A 135 -3.17 10.65 19.45
C PRO A 135 -2.93 9.17 19.04
N VAL A 136 -1.69 8.69 19.20
CA VAL A 136 -1.23 7.39 18.72
C VAL A 136 -1.92 6.18 19.36
N ASP A 137 -2.49 6.33 20.55
CA ASP A 137 -3.19 5.29 21.30
C ASP A 137 -4.68 5.16 20.94
N SER A 138 -5.24 6.14 20.29
CA SER A 138 -6.67 6.23 19.97
C SER A 138 -6.96 6.38 18.47
N THR A 139 -5.97 6.79 17.70
CA THR A 139 -6.07 6.97 16.24
C THR A 139 -5.26 5.90 15.52
N PHE A 140 -5.83 5.35 14.45
CA PHE A 140 -5.14 4.36 13.64
C PHE A 140 -3.99 5.02 12.88
N GLY A 141 -2.76 4.69 13.28
CA GLY A 141 -1.56 5.22 12.67
C GLY A 141 -0.85 4.21 11.77
N HIS A 142 -0.28 4.71 10.69
CA HIS A 142 0.66 3.97 9.85
C HIS A 142 2.07 4.46 10.20
N ALA A 143 2.92 3.54 10.67
CA ALA A 143 4.26 3.88 11.20
C ALA A 143 5.34 4.05 10.13
N GLY A 144 4.97 4.12 8.84
CA GLY A 144 5.94 4.15 7.75
C GLY A 144 6.58 2.78 7.50
N GLY A 145 7.77 2.78 6.94
CA GLY A 145 8.51 1.54 6.66
C GLY A 145 8.06 0.89 5.35
N ALA A 146 8.12 1.65 4.26
CA ALA A 146 7.61 1.25 2.97
C ALA A 146 8.24 -0.05 2.44
N VAL A 147 9.56 -0.17 2.45
CA VAL A 147 10.26 -1.35 1.95
C VAL A 147 10.60 -2.34 3.05
N VAL A 148 10.74 -3.61 2.67
CA VAL A 148 10.89 -4.75 3.60
C VAL A 148 12.07 -4.58 4.57
N GLN A 149 13.23 -4.11 4.10
CA GLN A 149 14.39 -3.90 4.98
C GLN A 149 14.25 -2.71 5.92
N HIS A 150 13.47 -1.70 5.58
CA HIS A 150 13.24 -0.53 6.42
C HIS A 150 12.17 -0.77 7.50
N ALA A 151 11.18 -1.60 7.21
CA ALA A 151 10.03 -1.81 8.08
C ALA A 151 10.38 -2.21 9.52
N PRO A 152 11.34 -3.13 9.80
CA PRO A 152 11.71 -3.46 11.17
C PRO A 152 12.18 -2.24 11.98
N PHE A 153 12.97 -1.33 11.37
CA PHE A 153 13.39 -0.09 11.99
C PHE A 153 12.22 0.83 12.30
N ALA A 154 11.41 1.16 11.28
CA ALA A 154 10.31 2.10 11.41
C ALA A 154 9.28 1.66 12.45
N LEU A 155 8.88 0.38 12.42
CA LEU A 155 7.95 -0.22 13.37
C LEU A 155 8.52 -0.23 14.78
N ALA A 156 9.77 -0.68 14.96
CA ALA A 156 10.41 -0.71 16.28
C ALA A 156 10.61 0.69 16.85
N ALA A 157 10.97 1.68 16.02
CA ALA A 157 11.10 3.07 16.46
C ALA A 157 9.74 3.62 16.95
N TYR A 158 8.68 3.42 16.19
CA TYR A 158 7.33 3.84 16.58
C TYR A 158 6.86 3.16 17.88
N TRP A 159 7.01 1.84 18.00
CA TRP A 159 6.60 1.10 19.19
C TRP A 159 7.45 1.44 20.41
N THR A 160 8.76 1.66 20.24
CA THR A 160 9.66 2.06 21.34
C THR A 160 9.29 3.46 21.84
N VAL A 161 9.03 4.43 20.94
CA VAL A 161 8.55 5.77 21.33
C VAL A 161 7.22 5.70 22.08
N ALA A 162 6.27 4.91 21.56
CA ALA A 162 4.99 4.69 22.25
C ALA A 162 5.18 4.12 23.65
N GLN A 163 6.05 3.12 23.81
CA GLN A 163 6.36 2.51 25.10
C GLN A 163 7.04 3.50 26.06
N GLN A 164 8.01 4.29 25.59
CA GLN A 164 8.70 5.32 26.39
C GLN A 164 7.73 6.41 26.88
N ARG A 165 6.67 6.69 26.12
CA ARG A 165 5.60 7.62 26.51
C ARG A 165 4.55 6.97 27.42
N GLY A 166 4.71 5.71 27.80
CA GLY A 166 3.82 4.99 28.72
C GLY A 166 2.56 4.39 28.05
N PHE A 167 2.48 4.35 26.73
CA PHE A 167 1.38 3.71 26.04
C PHE A 167 1.48 2.18 26.14
N ASN A 168 0.34 1.51 26.26
CA ASN A 168 0.28 0.07 26.30
C ASN A 168 0.30 -0.51 24.88
N LEU A 169 1.40 -1.13 24.47
CA LEU A 169 1.56 -1.74 23.15
C LEU A 169 0.45 -2.75 22.82
N ALA A 170 -0.05 -3.50 23.81
CA ALA A 170 -1.15 -4.45 23.59
C ALA A 170 -2.50 -3.80 23.24
N LYS A 171 -2.60 -2.47 23.32
CA LYS A 171 -3.80 -1.70 22.93
C LYS A 171 -3.54 -0.76 21.75
N LEU A 172 -2.30 -0.67 21.28
CA LEU A 172 -1.90 0.27 20.24
C LEU A 172 -2.53 -0.13 18.89
N PRO A 173 -3.39 0.69 18.29
CA PRO A 173 -3.95 0.42 16.98
C PRO A 173 -3.01 0.96 15.91
N GLY A 174 -2.84 0.23 14.82
CA GLY A 174 -2.06 0.75 13.72
C GLY A 174 -1.65 -0.30 12.71
N THR A 175 -0.81 0.12 11.79
CA THR A 175 -0.23 -0.71 10.75
C THR A 175 1.14 -0.18 10.33
N GLY A 176 1.89 -0.98 9.62
CA GLY A 176 3.02 -0.56 8.80
C GLY A 176 2.88 -1.13 7.42
N GLN A 177 3.68 -0.65 6.51
CA GLN A 177 3.81 -1.22 5.19
C GLN A 177 5.14 -1.96 5.13
N SER A 178 5.08 -3.26 4.94
CA SER A 178 6.25 -4.10 4.74
C SER A 178 5.82 -5.14 3.73
N ASP A 179 6.01 -4.85 2.44
CA ASP A 179 5.45 -5.69 1.41
C ASP A 179 6.38 -5.85 0.20
N PHE A 180 6.34 -7.05 -0.39
CA PHE A 180 7.16 -7.41 -1.54
C PHE A 180 6.77 -6.65 -2.81
N ASN A 181 5.48 -6.45 -3.08
CA ASN A 181 5.04 -5.73 -4.27
C ASN A 181 5.53 -4.28 -4.25
N LEU A 182 5.52 -3.65 -3.06
CA LEU A 182 6.12 -2.35 -2.90
C LEU A 182 7.63 -2.40 -3.10
N THR A 183 8.31 -3.31 -2.41
CA THR A 183 9.78 -3.39 -2.38
C THR A 183 10.37 -3.77 -3.72
N TYR A 184 9.91 -4.87 -4.30
CA TYR A 184 10.58 -5.52 -5.44
C TYR A 184 9.91 -5.27 -6.79
N LEU A 185 8.71 -4.67 -6.81
CA LEU A 185 8.06 -4.20 -8.05
C LEU A 185 8.02 -2.67 -8.13
N GLY A 186 7.57 -1.98 -7.06
CA GLY A 186 7.32 -0.54 -7.09
C GLY A 186 8.53 0.33 -6.76
N CYS A 187 9.40 -0.12 -5.86
CA CYS A 187 10.49 0.67 -5.29
C CYS A 187 11.85 -0.02 -5.44
N VAL A 188 12.12 -0.56 -6.62
CA VAL A 188 13.35 -1.30 -6.89
C VAL A 188 14.58 -0.40 -6.71
N THR A 189 15.49 -0.81 -5.83
CA THR A 189 16.79 -0.19 -5.61
C THR A 189 17.90 -1.23 -5.63
N LYS A 190 19.16 -0.80 -5.81
CA LYS A 190 20.34 -1.70 -5.80
C LYS A 190 20.74 -2.21 -4.41
N GLU A 191 20.17 -1.65 -3.36
CA GLU A 191 20.56 -1.96 -1.97
C GLU A 191 19.48 -2.78 -1.23
N GLN A 192 18.55 -3.36 -1.95
CA GLN A 192 17.53 -4.22 -1.35
C GLN A 192 18.13 -5.55 -0.90
N ILE A 193 17.69 -6.03 0.27
CA ILE A 193 18.05 -7.38 0.72
C ILE A 193 17.40 -8.43 -0.19
N PRO A 194 17.98 -9.64 -0.31
CA PRO A 194 17.37 -10.72 -1.07
C PRO A 194 15.96 -11.07 -0.56
N THR A 195 15.14 -11.65 -1.42
CA THR A 195 13.72 -11.95 -1.14
C THR A 195 13.52 -12.89 0.05
N GLN A 196 14.38 -13.89 0.25
CA GLN A 196 14.26 -14.84 1.37
C GLN A 196 14.49 -14.19 2.75
N PRO A 197 15.55 -13.39 2.99
CA PRO A 197 15.65 -12.56 4.20
C PRO A 197 14.46 -11.60 4.38
N GLY A 198 13.93 -11.04 3.28
CA GLY A 198 12.74 -10.20 3.32
C GLY A 198 11.51 -10.96 3.83
N LEU A 199 11.27 -12.18 3.35
CA LEU A 199 10.19 -13.05 3.83
C LEU A 199 10.34 -13.35 5.33
N ARG A 200 11.57 -13.61 5.76
CA ARG A 200 11.88 -13.80 7.18
C ARG A 200 11.51 -12.57 8.00
N PHE A 201 11.85 -11.35 7.56
CA PHE A 201 11.53 -10.12 8.28
C PHE A 201 10.02 -9.93 8.47
N ASN A 202 9.23 -10.19 7.42
CA ASN A 202 7.78 -10.11 7.53
C ASN A 202 7.21 -11.17 8.48
N ALA A 203 7.72 -12.39 8.46
CA ALA A 203 7.33 -13.43 9.40
C ALA A 203 7.70 -13.04 10.84
N ASP A 204 8.89 -12.48 11.08
CA ASP A 204 9.34 -12.00 12.37
C ASP A 204 8.42 -10.88 12.92
N ILE A 205 8.01 -9.94 12.06
CA ILE A 205 7.05 -8.88 12.40
C ILE A 205 5.68 -9.49 12.78
N ILE A 206 5.17 -10.45 12.00
CA ILE A 206 3.89 -11.12 12.26
C ILE A 206 3.92 -11.84 13.61
N GLU A 207 4.98 -12.61 13.89
CA GLU A 207 5.15 -13.33 15.15
C GLU A 207 5.26 -12.38 16.34
N PHE A 208 6.01 -11.27 16.19
CA PHE A 208 6.15 -10.27 17.24
C PHE A 208 4.81 -9.58 17.53
N CYS A 209 4.06 -9.22 16.51
CA CYS A 209 2.75 -8.58 16.66
C CYS A 209 1.71 -9.52 17.28
N ASP A 210 1.66 -10.81 16.89
CA ASP A 210 0.75 -11.78 17.53
C ASP A 210 0.96 -11.84 19.05
N ARG A 211 2.22 -11.71 19.49
CA ARG A 211 2.57 -11.80 20.90
C ARG A 211 2.35 -10.52 21.70
N TYR A 212 2.67 -9.35 21.10
CA TYR A 212 2.78 -8.09 21.86
C TYR A 212 1.81 -7.00 21.41
N LEU A 213 1.33 -7.04 20.16
CA LEU A 213 0.51 -5.99 19.54
C LEU A 213 -0.74 -6.56 18.82
N PRO A 214 -1.69 -7.18 19.54
CA PRO A 214 -2.83 -7.91 18.94
C PRO A 214 -3.80 -7.01 18.14
N TYR A 215 -3.71 -5.68 18.26
CA TYR A 215 -4.50 -4.70 17.50
C TYR A 215 -3.72 -4.07 16.34
N TRP A 216 -2.46 -4.42 16.18
CA TRP A 216 -1.62 -3.97 15.07
C TRP A 216 -1.83 -4.87 13.85
N VAL A 217 -1.91 -4.28 12.65
CA VAL A 217 -1.90 -5.00 11.39
C VAL A 217 -0.43 -5.05 10.92
N PRO A 218 0.25 -6.19 11.04
CA PRO A 218 1.71 -6.25 10.89
C PRO A 218 2.19 -6.07 9.45
N VAL A 219 1.40 -6.56 8.47
CA VAL A 219 1.70 -6.50 7.04
C VAL A 219 0.47 -6.02 6.30
N SER A 220 0.63 -5.04 5.42
CA SER A 220 -0.39 -4.59 4.47
C SER A 220 0.05 -4.99 3.07
N ILE A 221 -0.57 -6.02 2.50
CA ILE A 221 -0.18 -6.52 1.17
C ILE A 221 -0.58 -5.50 0.10
N ALA A 222 0.40 -5.00 -0.65
CA ALA A 222 0.25 -3.85 -1.52
C ALA A 222 -0.07 -4.23 -2.97
N GLY A 223 -1.35 -4.35 -3.31
CA GLY A 223 -1.80 -4.41 -4.70
C GLY A 223 -1.53 -3.10 -5.45
N TYR A 224 -1.69 -1.95 -4.76
CA TYR A 224 -1.46 -0.62 -5.34
C TYR A 224 -0.16 -0.53 -6.13
N ASN A 225 0.96 -0.90 -5.53
CA ASN A 225 2.27 -0.76 -6.15
C ASN A 225 2.45 -1.69 -7.36
N ALA A 226 1.93 -2.92 -7.29
CA ALA A 226 1.92 -3.84 -8.42
C ALA A 226 1.09 -3.28 -9.60
N ALA A 227 -0.06 -2.68 -9.33
CA ALA A 227 -0.88 -2.04 -10.36
C ALA A 227 -0.22 -0.78 -10.94
N ASP A 228 0.48 0.01 -10.13
CA ASP A 228 1.18 1.23 -10.60
C ASP A 228 2.41 0.92 -11.46
N THR A 229 3.01 -0.27 -11.31
CA THR A 229 4.04 -0.75 -12.23
C THR A 229 3.50 -1.27 -13.56
N GLY A 230 2.18 -1.24 -13.78
CA GLY A 230 1.55 -1.59 -15.05
C GLY A 230 0.71 -2.86 -15.05
N LEU A 231 0.63 -3.60 -13.94
CA LEU A 231 -0.24 -4.77 -13.88
C LEU A 231 -1.72 -4.38 -14.00
N THR A 232 -2.48 -5.18 -14.74
CA THR A 232 -3.92 -5.02 -14.95
C THR A 232 -4.71 -5.41 -13.69
N PRO A 233 -6.00 -5.03 -13.54
CA PRO A 233 -6.77 -5.31 -12.33
C PRO A 233 -6.85 -6.79 -11.94
N ASP A 234 -6.94 -7.70 -12.91
CA ASP A 234 -6.89 -9.15 -12.70
C ASP A 234 -5.50 -9.62 -12.26
N GLN A 235 -4.44 -9.07 -12.86
CA GLN A 235 -3.06 -9.37 -12.50
C GLN A 235 -2.69 -8.82 -11.13
N GLU A 236 -3.18 -7.64 -10.75
CA GLU A 236 -3.06 -7.07 -9.41
C GLU A 236 -3.61 -8.03 -8.35
N LEU A 237 -4.79 -8.63 -8.60
CA LEU A 237 -5.38 -9.63 -7.72
C LEU A 237 -4.54 -10.92 -7.64
N GLY A 238 -4.12 -11.44 -8.79
CA GLY A 238 -3.32 -12.67 -8.86
C GLY A 238 -2.00 -12.55 -8.11
N VAL A 239 -1.28 -11.44 -8.33
CA VAL A 239 -0.01 -11.12 -7.63
C VAL A 239 -0.23 -10.95 -6.14
N LEU A 240 -1.27 -10.22 -5.73
CA LEU A 240 -1.57 -9.96 -4.32
C LEU A 240 -1.79 -11.27 -3.54
N PHE A 241 -2.56 -12.21 -4.10
CA PHE A 241 -2.83 -13.48 -3.42
C PHE A 241 -1.68 -14.47 -3.52
N ALA A 242 -0.88 -14.44 -4.58
CA ALA A 242 0.36 -15.21 -4.65
C ALA A 242 1.37 -14.75 -3.57
N ASN A 243 1.50 -13.43 -3.37
CA ASN A 243 2.30 -12.86 -2.28
C ASN A 243 1.75 -13.26 -0.89
N ALA A 244 0.42 -13.20 -0.70
CA ALA A 244 -0.20 -13.63 0.56
C ALA A 244 0.10 -15.10 0.91
N VAL A 245 0.17 -15.96 -0.09
CA VAL A 245 0.52 -17.38 0.07
C VAL A 245 1.94 -17.53 0.63
N GLU A 246 2.92 -16.77 0.15
CA GLU A 246 4.29 -16.82 0.67
C GLU A 246 4.35 -16.54 2.18
N TYR A 247 3.62 -15.53 2.65
CA TYR A 247 3.56 -15.21 4.08
C TYR A 247 2.88 -16.31 4.89
N LEU A 248 1.74 -16.83 4.41
CA LEU A 248 0.98 -17.85 5.13
C LEU A 248 1.74 -19.18 5.18
N ASP A 249 2.36 -19.59 4.08
CA ASP A 249 3.13 -20.82 4.00
C ASP A 249 4.40 -20.72 4.88
N GLU A 250 5.08 -19.57 4.91
CA GLU A 250 6.24 -19.36 5.80
C GLU A 250 5.85 -19.41 7.28
N ILE A 251 4.76 -18.76 7.69
CA ILE A 251 4.27 -18.82 9.07
C ILE A 251 3.83 -20.26 9.43
N GLN A 252 3.18 -20.97 8.51
CA GLN A 252 2.81 -22.37 8.71
C GLN A 252 4.06 -23.25 8.88
N ARG A 253 5.08 -23.05 8.06
CA ARG A 253 6.37 -23.76 8.14
C ARG A 253 7.08 -23.54 9.49
N ARG A 254 7.06 -22.30 10.00
CA ARG A 254 7.66 -21.96 11.30
C ARG A 254 6.87 -22.53 12.48
N GLY A 255 5.55 -22.56 12.41
CA GLY A 255 4.69 -23.12 13.45
C GLY A 255 4.61 -22.31 14.75
N ASN A 256 5.11 -21.07 14.77
CA ASN A 256 5.14 -20.21 15.97
C ASN A 256 3.85 -19.43 16.19
N VAL A 257 3.04 -19.26 15.16
CA VAL A 257 1.75 -18.54 15.16
C VAL A 257 0.66 -19.45 14.60
N ASP A 258 -0.50 -19.45 15.22
CA ASP A 258 -1.69 -20.11 14.69
C ASP A 258 -2.05 -19.55 13.31
N LEU A 259 -2.35 -20.43 12.36
CA LEU A 259 -2.56 -20.04 10.96
C LEU A 259 -3.79 -19.13 10.78
N VAL A 260 -4.83 -19.27 11.61
CA VAL A 260 -6.01 -18.37 11.59
C VAL A 260 -5.59 -16.96 11.99
N LYS A 261 -4.70 -16.82 12.99
CA LYS A 261 -4.15 -15.52 13.39
C LYS A 261 -3.24 -14.92 12.32
N ALA A 262 -2.42 -15.75 11.66
CA ALA A 262 -1.59 -15.32 10.54
C ALA A 262 -2.44 -14.82 9.37
N ALA A 263 -3.48 -15.55 9.01
CA ALA A 263 -4.43 -15.13 7.98
C ALA A 263 -5.16 -13.82 8.35
N LYS A 264 -5.48 -13.61 9.64
CA LYS A 264 -5.99 -12.31 10.12
C LYS A 264 -4.97 -11.19 9.96
N ALA A 265 -3.70 -11.47 10.21
CA ALA A 265 -2.59 -10.52 10.05
C ALA A 265 -2.41 -10.10 8.58
N CYS A 266 -2.48 -11.07 7.65
CA CYS A 266 -2.38 -10.86 6.20
C CYS A 266 -3.69 -10.41 5.55
N GLY A 267 -4.81 -10.40 6.26
CA GLY A 267 -6.15 -10.02 5.76
C GLY A 267 -6.38 -8.50 5.65
N GLY A 268 -5.33 -7.70 5.60
CA GLY A 268 -5.33 -6.27 5.30
C GLY A 268 -4.56 -6.01 4.01
N VAL A 269 -5.24 -5.47 3.00
CA VAL A 269 -4.65 -5.24 1.66
C VAL A 269 -4.85 -3.81 1.22
N SER A 270 -3.98 -3.32 0.34
CA SER A 270 -4.14 -2.02 -0.32
C SER A 270 -4.28 -2.20 -1.83
N PHE A 271 -5.25 -1.51 -2.42
CA PHE A 271 -5.48 -1.49 -3.87
C PHE A 271 -5.35 -0.10 -4.45
N ARG A 272 -5.00 -0.05 -5.73
CA ARG A 272 -5.16 1.14 -6.55
C ARG A 272 -6.62 1.25 -7.02
N ALA A 273 -7.20 2.46 -6.98
CA ALA A 273 -8.43 2.77 -7.71
C ALA A 273 -8.09 3.61 -8.94
N SER A 274 -8.38 3.12 -10.14
CA SER A 274 -8.17 3.79 -11.40
C SER A 274 -9.45 4.44 -11.92
N ILE A 275 -9.37 5.07 -13.10
CA ILE A 275 -10.47 5.86 -13.68
C ILE A 275 -11.65 5.00 -14.16
N GLU A 276 -11.43 3.73 -14.48
CA GLU A 276 -12.47 2.78 -14.87
C GLU A 276 -13.23 2.27 -13.63
N PHE A 277 -13.89 3.17 -12.96
CA PHE A 277 -14.40 3.02 -11.59
C PHE A 277 -15.35 1.83 -11.38
N ILE A 278 -16.07 1.36 -12.40
CA ILE A 278 -16.92 0.17 -12.27
C ILE A 278 -16.08 -1.11 -12.23
N GLU A 279 -15.08 -1.24 -13.11
CA GLU A 279 -14.14 -2.37 -13.07
C GLU A 279 -13.36 -2.41 -11.75
N GLU A 280 -12.96 -1.25 -11.24
CA GLU A 280 -12.30 -1.14 -9.94
C GLU A 280 -13.21 -1.60 -8.78
N ALA A 281 -14.50 -1.22 -8.81
CA ALA A 281 -15.46 -1.72 -7.83
C ALA A 281 -15.61 -3.26 -7.93
N CYS A 282 -15.68 -3.81 -9.14
CA CYS A 282 -15.75 -5.25 -9.39
C CYS A 282 -14.46 -5.97 -8.92
N LYS A 283 -13.28 -5.36 -9.11
CA LYS A 283 -12.00 -5.88 -8.61
C LYS A 283 -12.04 -6.09 -7.09
N MET A 284 -12.50 -5.13 -6.32
CA MET A 284 -12.58 -5.23 -4.86
C MET A 284 -13.62 -6.27 -4.41
N ARG A 285 -14.69 -6.47 -5.17
CA ARG A 285 -15.66 -7.55 -4.95
C ARG A 285 -15.02 -8.91 -5.25
N ALA A 286 -14.30 -9.04 -6.37
CA ALA A 286 -13.54 -10.23 -6.75
C ALA A 286 -12.45 -10.57 -5.71
N ALA A 287 -11.75 -9.57 -5.18
CA ALA A 287 -10.75 -9.76 -4.13
C ALA A 287 -11.31 -10.48 -2.89
N ARG A 288 -12.51 -10.10 -2.45
CA ARG A 288 -13.14 -10.76 -1.29
C ARG A 288 -13.55 -12.21 -1.60
N LEU A 289 -14.06 -12.47 -2.81
CA LEU A 289 -14.32 -13.83 -3.27
C LEU A 289 -13.06 -14.69 -3.21
N MET A 290 -12.00 -14.21 -3.84
CA MET A 290 -10.72 -14.92 -3.96
C MET A 290 -10.09 -15.19 -2.60
N TRP A 291 -10.07 -14.19 -1.69
CA TRP A 291 -9.54 -14.37 -0.34
C TRP A 291 -10.29 -15.44 0.44
N SER A 292 -11.62 -15.38 0.43
CA SER A 292 -12.46 -16.38 1.10
C SER A 292 -12.26 -17.78 0.53
N ASP A 293 -12.15 -17.88 -0.80
CA ASP A 293 -11.93 -19.16 -1.48
C ASP A 293 -10.50 -19.68 -1.24
N LEU A 294 -9.47 -18.84 -1.30
CA LEU A 294 -8.09 -19.19 -0.98
C LEU A 294 -7.95 -19.78 0.42
N LEU A 295 -8.46 -19.08 1.41
CA LEU A 295 -8.38 -19.52 2.80
C LEU A 295 -9.11 -20.86 3.01
N ARG A 296 -10.28 -21.02 2.43
CA ARG A 296 -11.08 -22.24 2.54
C ARG A 296 -10.41 -23.41 1.83
N GLN A 297 -9.96 -23.22 0.60
CA GLN A 297 -9.47 -24.31 -0.26
C GLN A 297 -8.06 -24.76 0.11
N ARG A 298 -7.15 -23.80 0.36
CA ARG A 298 -5.73 -24.10 0.64
C ARG A 298 -5.47 -24.39 2.11
N TYR A 299 -6.12 -23.66 3.02
CA TYR A 299 -5.82 -23.69 4.46
C TYR A 299 -6.94 -24.22 5.33
N GLY A 300 -8.12 -24.50 4.78
CA GLY A 300 -9.29 -24.99 5.55
C GLY A 300 -9.89 -23.95 6.50
N ILE A 301 -9.55 -22.67 6.34
CA ILE A 301 -10.00 -21.57 7.20
C ILE A 301 -11.33 -21.02 6.69
N VAL A 302 -12.35 -21.07 7.55
CA VAL A 302 -13.70 -20.56 7.26
C VAL A 302 -14.20 -19.54 8.30
N ASP A 303 -13.36 -19.14 9.26
CA ASP A 303 -13.72 -18.17 10.30
C ASP A 303 -14.11 -16.82 9.65
N PRO A 304 -15.36 -16.31 9.85
CA PRO A 304 -15.82 -15.06 9.28
C PRO A 304 -14.98 -13.83 9.66
N LYS A 305 -14.32 -13.87 10.81
CA LYS A 305 -13.45 -12.77 11.27
C LYS A 305 -12.14 -12.67 10.50
N VAL A 306 -11.79 -13.71 9.77
CA VAL A 306 -10.53 -13.84 9.03
C VAL A 306 -10.78 -13.93 7.53
N ALA A 307 -11.79 -14.67 7.11
CA ALA A 307 -12.15 -14.86 5.70
C ALA A 307 -12.72 -13.59 5.03
N ASN A 308 -13.03 -12.56 5.81
CA ASN A 308 -13.53 -11.27 5.32
C ASN A 308 -12.38 -10.27 5.15
N LEU A 309 -12.03 -9.97 3.91
CA LEU A 309 -10.89 -9.15 3.53
C LEU A 309 -11.11 -7.66 3.82
N ARG A 310 -10.17 -7.02 4.53
CA ARG A 310 -10.16 -5.56 4.74
C ARG A 310 -9.38 -4.89 3.64
N ILE A 311 -9.97 -3.86 3.04
CA ILE A 311 -9.40 -3.16 1.90
C ILE A 311 -9.14 -1.70 2.28
N HIS A 312 -7.88 -1.29 2.16
CA HIS A 312 -7.47 0.09 1.97
C HIS A 312 -7.41 0.37 0.47
N CYS A 313 -7.73 1.59 0.05
CA CYS A 313 -7.59 1.98 -1.34
C CYS A 313 -6.98 3.36 -1.45
N VAL A 314 -6.17 3.57 -2.50
CA VAL A 314 -5.67 4.88 -2.88
C VAL A 314 -5.99 5.13 -4.33
N THR A 315 -6.42 6.33 -4.67
CA THR A 315 -6.66 6.70 -6.07
C THR A 315 -5.34 6.76 -6.84
N ALA A 316 -5.36 6.36 -8.10
CA ALA A 316 -4.17 6.24 -8.93
C ALA A 316 -3.51 7.61 -9.19
N GLY A 317 -2.40 7.90 -8.51
CA GLY A 317 -1.56 9.07 -8.77
C GLY A 317 -1.04 9.09 -10.21
N SER A 318 -0.66 7.92 -10.73
CA SER A 318 -0.22 7.72 -12.13
C SER A 318 -1.26 8.08 -13.21
N LYS A 319 -2.52 8.30 -12.84
CA LYS A 319 -3.60 8.76 -13.74
C LYS A 319 -3.90 10.25 -13.62
N MET A 320 -3.22 10.96 -12.74
CA MET A 320 -3.25 12.41 -12.66
C MET A 320 -2.36 13.01 -13.74
N THR A 321 -2.75 14.15 -14.30
CA THR A 321 -2.03 14.78 -15.42
C THR A 321 -1.48 16.13 -15.00
N TYR A 322 -0.30 16.46 -15.54
CA TYR A 322 0.28 17.78 -15.43
C TYR A 322 -0.60 18.84 -16.12
N GLN A 323 -1.13 18.48 -17.30
CA GLN A 323 -1.98 19.35 -18.09
C GLN A 323 -3.37 19.47 -17.43
N GLN A 324 -3.89 20.68 -17.38
CA GLN A 324 -5.24 20.98 -16.84
C GLN A 324 -5.44 20.37 -15.43
N PRO A 325 -4.62 20.72 -14.43
CA PRO A 325 -4.55 20.00 -13.15
C PRO A 325 -5.85 19.98 -12.36
N LEU A 326 -6.76 20.95 -12.57
CA LEU A 326 -8.08 20.93 -11.90
C LEU A 326 -8.98 19.77 -12.37
N ASN A 327 -8.75 19.23 -13.57
CA ASN A 327 -9.44 18.01 -14.00
C ASN A 327 -9.08 16.80 -13.12
N ASN A 328 -7.95 16.84 -12.42
CA ASN A 328 -7.54 15.79 -11.50
C ASN A 328 -8.48 15.69 -10.28
N MET A 329 -9.15 16.77 -9.87
CA MET A 329 -10.19 16.70 -8.84
C MET A 329 -11.36 15.82 -9.28
N VAL A 330 -11.77 15.94 -10.56
CA VAL A 330 -12.82 15.09 -11.14
C VAL A 330 -12.35 13.65 -11.24
N ARG A 331 -11.12 13.42 -11.71
CA ARG A 331 -10.53 12.07 -11.78
C ARG A 331 -10.46 11.43 -10.39
N GLY A 332 -9.90 12.13 -9.40
CA GLY A 332 -9.83 11.67 -8.02
C GLY A 332 -11.21 11.35 -7.42
N THR A 333 -12.23 12.16 -7.74
CA THR A 333 -13.61 11.91 -7.27
C THR A 333 -14.18 10.61 -7.88
N LEU A 334 -14.00 10.38 -9.19
CA LEU A 334 -14.50 9.18 -9.86
C LEU A 334 -13.76 7.92 -9.39
N MET A 335 -12.45 7.99 -9.21
CA MET A 335 -11.66 6.89 -8.66
C MET A 335 -12.09 6.58 -7.22
N ALA A 336 -12.29 7.60 -6.38
CA ALA A 336 -12.78 7.45 -5.02
C ALA A 336 -14.18 6.81 -4.99
N LEU A 337 -15.06 7.21 -5.92
CA LEU A 337 -16.39 6.64 -6.07
C LEU A 337 -16.33 5.14 -6.38
N GLY A 338 -15.42 4.71 -7.27
CA GLY A 338 -15.17 3.31 -7.56
C GLY A 338 -14.76 2.51 -6.33
N ALA A 339 -13.82 3.05 -5.54
CA ALA A 339 -13.39 2.44 -4.28
C ALA A 339 -14.54 2.31 -3.28
N VAL A 340 -15.36 3.35 -3.14
CA VAL A 340 -16.52 3.37 -2.24
C VAL A 340 -17.57 2.34 -2.69
N PHE A 341 -17.87 2.22 -3.97
CA PHE A 341 -18.73 1.16 -4.51
C PHE A 341 -18.13 -0.23 -4.30
N GLY A 342 -16.81 -0.35 -4.32
CA GLY A 342 -16.08 -1.57 -3.95
C GLY A 342 -16.14 -1.90 -2.46
N GLY A 343 -16.68 -1.02 -1.60
CA GLY A 343 -16.90 -1.27 -0.17
C GLY A 343 -15.61 -1.28 0.66
N VAL A 344 -14.69 -0.35 0.43
CA VAL A 344 -13.40 -0.21 1.14
C VAL A 344 -13.56 0.22 2.59
N GLN A 345 -12.58 -0.08 3.46
CA GLN A 345 -12.60 0.30 4.88
C GLN A 345 -11.77 1.57 5.16
N SER A 346 -10.87 1.93 4.26
CA SER A 346 -10.14 3.21 4.29
C SER A 346 -9.78 3.65 2.88
N LEU A 347 -9.64 4.95 2.69
CA LEU A 347 -9.43 5.55 1.38
C LEU A 347 -8.48 6.74 1.48
N GLY A 348 -7.48 6.78 0.58
CA GLY A 348 -6.67 7.93 0.26
C GLY A 348 -7.03 8.47 -1.12
N VAL A 349 -7.06 9.78 -1.27
CA VAL A 349 -7.29 10.44 -2.56
C VAL A 349 -6.09 11.29 -2.91
N SER A 350 -5.47 11.04 -4.05
CA SER A 350 -4.33 11.81 -4.56
C SER A 350 -4.68 13.28 -4.76
N GLY A 351 -3.73 14.17 -4.48
CA GLY A 351 -3.90 15.60 -4.70
C GLY A 351 -4.13 15.94 -6.16
N TYR A 352 -4.81 17.04 -6.44
CA TYR A 352 -4.96 17.50 -7.83
C TYR A 352 -3.63 17.94 -8.45
N ASP A 353 -2.64 18.23 -7.61
CA ASP A 353 -1.25 18.60 -7.95
C ASP A 353 -0.28 17.41 -8.00
N GLU A 354 -0.76 16.18 -7.86
CA GLU A 354 0.02 14.94 -7.79
C GLU A 354 1.02 14.77 -8.94
N ALA A 355 0.66 15.20 -10.15
CA ALA A 355 1.54 15.14 -11.32
C ALA A 355 2.63 16.24 -11.34
N LEU A 356 2.60 17.15 -10.37
CA LEU A 356 3.52 18.29 -10.29
C LEU A 356 4.53 18.11 -9.16
N SER A 357 4.06 17.66 -7.99
CA SER A 357 4.85 17.59 -6.76
C SER A 357 4.13 16.75 -5.71
N ILE A 358 4.75 16.61 -4.53
CA ILE A 358 4.02 16.17 -3.34
C ILE A 358 2.85 17.14 -3.05
N PRO A 359 1.72 16.66 -2.49
CA PRO A 359 0.53 17.49 -2.34
C PRO A 359 0.77 18.72 -1.45
N SER A 360 0.35 19.88 -1.95
CA SER A 360 0.24 21.09 -1.14
C SER A 360 -0.82 20.93 -0.03
N GLU A 361 -0.82 21.78 0.99
CA GLU A 361 -1.85 21.76 2.03
C GLU A 361 -3.26 21.91 1.44
N HIS A 362 -3.41 22.79 0.44
CA HIS A 362 -4.68 23.00 -0.24
C HIS A 362 -5.13 21.76 -1.02
N ALA A 363 -4.22 21.12 -1.77
CA ALA A 363 -4.54 19.89 -2.49
C ALA A 363 -4.92 18.75 -1.53
N HIS A 364 -4.18 18.57 -0.44
CA HIS A 364 -4.54 17.62 0.61
C HIS A 364 -5.91 17.91 1.25
N GLN A 365 -6.19 19.18 1.53
CA GLN A 365 -7.50 19.58 2.05
C GLN A 365 -8.61 19.21 1.05
N MET A 366 -8.41 19.47 -0.26
CA MET A 366 -9.39 19.11 -1.29
C MET A 366 -9.59 17.60 -1.38
N SER A 367 -8.53 16.81 -1.25
CA SER A 367 -8.60 15.35 -1.21
C SER A 367 -9.44 14.83 -0.03
N VAL A 368 -9.33 15.46 1.13
CA VAL A 368 -10.20 15.19 2.30
C VAL A 368 -11.64 15.61 2.01
N ARG A 369 -11.86 16.79 1.38
CA ARG A 369 -13.21 17.30 1.05
C ARG A 369 -13.93 16.42 0.04
N ILE A 370 -13.25 15.88 -0.97
CA ILE A 370 -13.83 14.91 -1.91
C ILE A 370 -14.46 13.74 -1.14
N GLN A 371 -13.74 13.17 -0.18
CA GLN A 371 -14.24 12.06 0.61
C GLN A 371 -15.41 12.46 1.52
N GLN A 372 -15.35 13.62 2.14
CA GLN A 372 -16.44 14.14 2.98
C GLN A 372 -17.71 14.42 2.17
N ILE A 373 -17.60 14.97 0.95
CA ILE A 373 -18.74 15.16 0.04
C ILE A 373 -19.36 13.80 -0.29
N LEU A 374 -18.54 12.79 -0.60
CA LEU A 374 -19.04 11.43 -0.84
C LEU A 374 -19.74 10.85 0.38
N GLN A 375 -19.22 11.06 1.60
CA GLN A 375 -19.81 10.54 2.83
C GLN A 375 -21.12 11.21 3.22
N GLU A 376 -21.18 12.55 3.10
CA GLU A 376 -22.22 13.36 3.73
C GLU A 376 -23.30 13.87 2.78
N GLU A 377 -22.94 14.14 1.48
CA GLU A 377 -23.86 14.82 0.56
C GLU A 377 -24.52 13.87 -0.44
N THR A 378 -23.82 12.80 -0.86
CA THR A 378 -24.27 11.97 -2.00
C THR A 378 -25.33 10.92 -1.64
N GLY A 379 -25.48 10.61 -0.34
CA GLY A 379 -26.34 9.51 0.11
C GLY A 379 -25.80 8.10 -0.20
N ILE A 380 -24.58 7.97 -0.72
CA ILE A 380 -23.96 6.66 -1.05
C ILE A 380 -23.83 5.75 0.17
N SER A 381 -23.70 6.33 1.37
CA SER A 381 -23.62 5.61 2.65
C SER A 381 -24.97 5.02 3.11
N ASN A 382 -26.08 5.36 2.46
CA ASN A 382 -27.43 4.99 2.91
C ASN A 382 -27.79 3.52 2.63
N VAL A 383 -27.14 2.90 1.63
CA VAL A 383 -27.42 1.53 1.20
C VAL A 383 -26.13 0.75 1.10
N THR A 384 -26.10 -0.47 1.67
CA THR A 384 -24.98 -1.39 1.52
C THR A 384 -25.02 -2.03 0.14
N ASP A 385 -23.88 -2.08 -0.56
CA ASP A 385 -23.73 -2.70 -1.88
C ASP A 385 -24.80 -2.23 -2.89
N PRO A 386 -24.86 -0.92 -3.19
CA PRO A 386 -25.92 -0.39 -4.07
C PRO A 386 -25.83 -0.88 -5.51
N LEU A 387 -24.70 -1.43 -5.96
CA LEU A 387 -24.50 -2.02 -7.28
C LEU A 387 -24.82 -3.52 -7.30
N GLY A 388 -25.04 -4.16 -6.15
CA GLY A 388 -25.33 -5.59 -6.04
C GLY A 388 -26.58 -6.00 -6.81
N GLY A 389 -26.49 -7.09 -7.58
CA GLY A 389 -27.55 -7.57 -8.45
C GLY A 389 -27.61 -6.92 -9.84
N SER A 390 -26.73 -5.96 -10.15
CA SER A 390 -26.53 -5.50 -11.52
C SER A 390 -25.95 -6.63 -12.37
N TYR A 391 -26.61 -7.01 -13.44
CA TYR A 391 -26.12 -8.07 -14.34
C TYR A 391 -24.69 -7.82 -14.81
N TYR A 392 -24.36 -6.60 -15.17
CA TYR A 392 -23.01 -6.21 -15.57
C TYR A 392 -21.99 -6.36 -14.45
N VAL A 393 -22.29 -5.80 -13.27
CA VAL A 393 -21.36 -5.83 -12.12
C VAL A 393 -21.11 -7.25 -11.65
N GLU A 394 -22.14 -8.08 -11.56
CA GLU A 394 -22.00 -9.47 -11.13
C GLU A 394 -21.23 -10.31 -12.16
N THR A 395 -21.51 -10.13 -13.45
CA THR A 395 -20.77 -10.83 -14.52
C THR A 395 -19.31 -10.41 -14.54
N LEU A 396 -19.02 -9.11 -14.50
CA LEU A 396 -17.64 -8.60 -14.52
C LEU A 396 -16.86 -9.02 -13.27
N THR A 397 -17.51 -9.03 -12.09
CA THR A 397 -16.89 -9.52 -10.84
C THR A 397 -16.45 -10.99 -10.97
N ALA A 398 -17.30 -11.84 -11.55
CA ALA A 398 -16.99 -13.26 -11.74
C ALA A 398 -15.85 -13.46 -12.74
N GLN A 399 -15.90 -12.76 -13.88
CA GLN A 399 -14.88 -12.85 -14.93
C GLN A 399 -13.51 -12.31 -14.47
N LEU A 400 -13.50 -11.24 -13.66
CA LEU A 400 -12.26 -10.73 -13.05
C LEU A 400 -11.66 -11.74 -12.06
N ALA A 401 -12.49 -12.38 -11.23
CA ALA A 401 -12.00 -13.40 -10.31
C ALA A 401 -11.42 -14.61 -11.06
N GLU A 402 -12.07 -15.05 -12.15
CA GLU A 402 -11.58 -16.13 -13.00
C GLU A 402 -10.21 -15.81 -13.61
N LYS A 403 -10.09 -14.66 -14.29
CA LYS A 403 -8.80 -14.21 -14.87
C LYS A 403 -7.71 -14.01 -13.83
N ALA A 404 -8.07 -13.51 -12.65
CA ALA A 404 -7.11 -13.35 -11.58
C ALA A 404 -6.60 -14.69 -11.03
N TRP A 405 -7.46 -15.71 -10.98
CA TRP A 405 -7.03 -17.06 -10.65
C TRP A 405 -6.14 -17.67 -11.74
N GLU A 406 -6.43 -17.44 -13.02
CA GLU A 406 -5.55 -17.85 -14.12
C GLU A 406 -4.15 -17.25 -13.95
N PHE A 407 -4.06 -15.95 -13.67
CA PHE A 407 -2.77 -15.28 -13.45
C PHE A 407 -2.07 -15.77 -12.18
N PHE A 408 -2.82 -16.03 -11.10
CA PHE A 408 -2.28 -16.67 -9.90
C PHE A 408 -1.64 -18.02 -10.22
N GLU A 409 -2.29 -18.88 -11.00
CA GLU A 409 -1.75 -20.16 -11.41
C GLU A 409 -0.53 -20.00 -12.33
N GLU A 410 -0.51 -19.02 -13.23
CA GLU A 410 0.69 -18.69 -14.01
C GLU A 410 1.88 -18.41 -13.08
N ILE A 411 1.71 -17.61 -12.02
CA ILE A 411 2.74 -17.35 -11.02
C ILE A 411 3.19 -18.65 -10.34
N GLN A 412 2.26 -19.53 -9.97
CA GLN A 412 2.61 -20.82 -9.37
C GLN A 412 3.47 -21.69 -10.32
N THR A 413 3.22 -21.63 -11.64
CA THR A 413 4.05 -22.36 -12.64
C THR A 413 5.47 -21.81 -12.75
N GLN A 414 5.72 -20.54 -12.33
CA GLN A 414 7.08 -19.98 -12.23
C GLN A 414 7.86 -20.46 -11.00
N GLY A 415 7.24 -21.28 -10.13
CA GLY A 415 7.82 -21.73 -8.87
C GLY A 415 7.37 -20.93 -7.65
N GLY A 416 6.25 -20.19 -7.78
CA GLY A 416 5.68 -19.32 -6.77
C GLY A 416 6.06 -17.85 -6.94
N TYR A 417 5.56 -17.03 -6.05
CA TYR A 417 5.65 -15.58 -6.17
C TYR A 417 7.11 -15.08 -6.08
N LEU A 418 7.90 -15.59 -5.11
CA LEU A 418 9.31 -15.16 -4.97
C LEU A 418 10.14 -15.54 -6.18
N ALA A 419 9.94 -16.75 -6.74
CA ALA A 419 10.65 -17.17 -7.94
C ALA A 419 10.26 -16.31 -9.16
N ALA A 420 9.00 -15.91 -9.28
CA ALA A 420 8.53 -15.03 -10.35
C ALA A 420 9.12 -13.60 -10.22
N LEU A 421 9.39 -13.13 -8.99
CA LEU A 421 10.11 -11.87 -8.74
C LEU A 421 11.59 -12.01 -9.13
N ASP A 422 12.29 -13.00 -8.56
CA ASP A 422 13.73 -13.19 -8.70
C ASP A 422 14.14 -13.47 -10.16
N SER A 423 13.25 -14.07 -10.95
CA SER A 423 13.46 -14.28 -12.40
C SER A 423 13.16 -13.07 -13.27
N GLY A 424 12.53 -12.01 -12.72
CA GLY A 424 12.07 -10.85 -13.47
C GLY A 424 10.79 -11.06 -14.28
N TRP A 425 10.14 -12.21 -14.13
CA TRP A 425 8.93 -12.53 -14.90
C TRP A 425 7.79 -11.55 -14.64
N LEU A 426 7.57 -11.16 -13.37
CA LEU A 426 6.56 -10.17 -13.02
C LEU A 426 6.87 -8.78 -13.57
N HIS A 427 8.14 -8.37 -13.56
CA HIS A 427 8.58 -7.09 -14.11
C HIS A 427 8.37 -7.03 -15.63
N MET A 428 8.64 -8.13 -16.31
CA MET A 428 8.41 -8.24 -17.76
C MET A 428 6.91 -8.07 -18.07
N ARG A 429 6.01 -8.72 -17.32
CA ARG A 429 4.55 -8.57 -17.49
C ARG A 429 4.10 -7.13 -17.28
N ALA A 430 4.61 -6.48 -16.22
CA ALA A 430 4.31 -5.07 -15.94
C ALA A 430 4.77 -4.16 -17.09
N THR A 431 6.00 -4.36 -17.59
CA THR A 431 6.58 -3.58 -18.70
C THR A 431 5.80 -3.77 -20.01
N GLU A 432 5.39 -5.01 -20.35
CA GLU A 432 4.57 -5.29 -21.52
C GLU A 432 3.24 -4.51 -21.48
N ASN A 433 2.58 -4.47 -20.34
CA ASN A 433 1.32 -3.74 -20.16
C ASN A 433 1.53 -2.22 -20.23
N GLN A 434 2.58 -1.68 -19.59
CA GLN A 434 2.91 -0.25 -19.68
C GLN A 434 3.17 0.17 -21.14
N TYR A 435 3.93 -0.63 -21.87
CA TYR A 435 4.19 -0.36 -23.28
C TYR A 435 2.90 -0.37 -24.11
N LYS A 436 2.02 -1.34 -23.85
CA LYS A 436 0.71 -1.40 -24.52
C LYS A 436 -0.12 -0.15 -24.19
N GLU A 437 -0.21 0.25 -22.92
CA GLU A 437 -0.96 1.45 -22.51
C GLU A 437 -0.39 2.71 -23.18
N PHE A 438 0.94 2.85 -23.22
CA PHE A 438 1.59 3.94 -23.92
C PHE A 438 1.22 3.98 -25.40
N MET A 439 1.26 2.84 -26.09
CA MET A 439 0.89 2.74 -27.50
C MET A 439 -0.60 3.05 -27.75
N ASP A 440 -1.48 2.61 -26.85
CA ASP A 440 -2.92 2.91 -26.93
C ASP A 440 -3.18 4.42 -26.78
N MET A 441 -2.38 5.12 -25.95
CA MET A 441 -2.44 6.59 -25.83
C MET A 441 -1.90 7.29 -27.10
N GLU A 442 -0.76 6.88 -27.62
CA GLU A 442 -0.15 7.44 -28.84
C GLU A 442 -1.04 7.26 -30.07
N ASN A 443 -1.68 6.11 -30.19
CA ASN A 443 -2.59 5.81 -31.30
C ASN A 443 -3.98 6.46 -31.13
N GLY A 444 -4.28 7.04 -29.96
CA GLY A 444 -5.58 7.64 -29.65
C GLY A 444 -6.70 6.64 -29.37
N ASP A 445 -6.36 5.35 -29.17
CA ASP A 445 -7.31 4.32 -28.73
C ASP A 445 -7.67 4.55 -27.25
N GLN A 446 -6.72 5.01 -26.42
CA GLN A 446 -6.99 5.54 -25.09
C GLN A 446 -6.94 7.07 -25.11
N LYS A 447 -8.02 7.70 -24.65
CA LYS A 447 -8.15 9.16 -24.59
C LYS A 447 -7.91 9.69 -23.18
N VAL A 448 -7.05 10.72 -23.06
CA VAL A 448 -6.77 11.43 -21.82
C VAL A 448 -7.00 12.93 -22.06
N ILE A 449 -8.04 13.46 -21.39
CA ILE A 449 -8.44 14.87 -21.55
C ILE A 449 -7.30 15.79 -21.10
N GLY A 450 -6.99 16.77 -21.93
CA GLY A 450 -5.90 17.72 -21.71
C GLY A 450 -4.54 17.21 -22.20
N VAL A 451 -4.39 15.91 -22.52
CA VAL A 451 -3.14 15.30 -23.00
C VAL A 451 -3.20 15.02 -24.49
N ASN A 452 -3.94 14.00 -24.91
CA ASN A 452 -4.08 13.61 -26.30
C ASN A 452 -5.45 13.93 -26.91
N CYS A 453 -6.36 14.52 -26.11
CA CYS A 453 -7.62 15.11 -26.62
C CYS A 453 -7.99 16.36 -25.81
N PHE A 454 -8.55 17.34 -26.50
CA PHE A 454 -8.88 18.67 -25.96
C PHE A 454 -7.70 19.33 -25.22
N PRO A 455 -6.48 19.37 -25.81
CA PRO A 455 -5.37 20.07 -25.21
C PRO A 455 -5.63 21.59 -25.25
N ASP A 456 -5.12 22.32 -24.26
CA ASP A 456 -5.06 23.77 -24.27
C ASP A 456 -3.69 24.22 -24.83
N ASP A 457 -3.65 25.33 -25.58
CA ASP A 457 -2.40 25.90 -26.10
C ASP A 457 -1.53 26.47 -24.95
N GLU A 458 -2.18 26.94 -23.87
CA GLU A 458 -1.54 27.41 -22.65
C GLU A 458 -2.34 26.87 -21.43
N SER A 459 -1.66 26.47 -20.35
CA SER A 459 -2.35 26.14 -19.11
C SER A 459 -2.88 27.42 -18.47
N PRO A 460 -4.18 27.63 -18.38
CA PRO A 460 -4.76 28.84 -17.80
C PRO A 460 -4.64 28.90 -16.27
N PHE A 461 -4.11 27.85 -15.64
CA PHE A 461 -4.03 27.71 -14.20
C PHE A 461 -2.63 27.24 -13.80
N GLU A 462 -1.87 28.16 -13.20
CA GLU A 462 -0.58 27.82 -12.58
C GLU A 462 -0.87 27.20 -11.21
N VAL A 463 -0.34 25.99 -11.00
CA VAL A 463 -0.27 25.36 -9.70
C VAL A 463 1.17 25.46 -9.22
N ASP A 464 1.37 26.15 -8.11
CA ASP A 464 2.68 26.17 -7.46
C ASP A 464 2.97 24.77 -6.91
N GLY A 465 3.94 24.08 -7.50
CA GLY A 465 4.42 22.80 -6.99
C GLY A 465 5.03 22.97 -5.60
N PHE A 466 4.59 22.15 -4.64
CA PHE A 466 5.18 22.17 -3.31
C PHE A 466 6.46 21.31 -3.30
N MET A 467 7.62 21.93 -3.09
CA MET A 467 8.93 21.29 -3.18
C MET A 467 9.53 20.90 -1.82
N GLY A 468 8.73 20.81 -0.77
CA GLY A 468 9.22 20.49 0.56
C GLY A 468 9.95 21.65 1.24
N THR A 469 10.94 21.34 2.09
CA THR A 469 11.76 22.32 2.82
C THR A 469 13.23 22.18 2.43
N ASP A 470 13.87 23.31 2.11
CA ASP A 470 15.25 23.36 1.59
C ASP A 470 16.32 22.94 2.61
N ASP A 471 15.99 22.89 3.90
CA ASP A 471 16.93 22.63 5.00
C ASP A 471 16.90 21.20 5.56
N ALA A 472 16.09 20.30 4.97
CA ALA A 472 15.90 18.93 5.49
C ALA A 472 17.22 18.17 5.62
N PHE A 473 18.08 18.19 4.61
CA PHE A 473 19.39 17.54 4.64
C PHE A 473 20.30 18.10 5.73
N ASP A 474 20.41 19.42 5.86
CA ASP A 474 21.32 20.05 6.81
C ASP A 474 20.87 19.81 8.25
N VAL A 475 19.57 19.92 8.53
CA VAL A 475 19.00 19.63 9.85
C VAL A 475 19.17 18.15 10.20
N ALA A 476 18.90 17.23 9.27
CA ALA A 476 19.10 15.80 9.49
C ALA A 476 20.56 15.44 9.75
N THR A 477 21.50 16.13 9.05
CA THR A 477 22.94 15.95 9.28
C THR A 477 23.37 16.38 10.68
N GLU A 478 22.89 17.53 11.17
CA GLU A 478 23.19 18.00 12.53
C GLU A 478 22.58 17.10 13.60
N ARG A 479 21.35 16.59 13.37
CA ARG A 479 20.71 15.62 14.27
C ARG A 479 21.47 14.30 14.35
N LEU A 480 21.93 13.77 13.21
CA LEU A 480 22.76 12.58 13.18
C LEU A 480 24.02 12.76 14.03
N LYS A 481 24.75 13.87 13.84
CA LYS A 481 25.93 14.19 14.64
C LYS A 481 25.61 14.27 16.13
N ASP A 482 24.47 14.87 16.50
CA ASP A 482 24.06 14.99 17.89
C ASP A 482 23.73 13.61 18.50
N VAL A 483 22.99 12.75 17.79
CA VAL A 483 22.72 11.37 18.22
C VAL A 483 24.03 10.62 18.47
N LEU A 484 24.94 10.59 17.50
CA LEU A 484 26.21 9.88 17.60
C LEU A 484 27.11 10.42 18.72
N ARG A 485 27.05 11.72 18.99
CA ARG A 485 27.83 12.37 20.04
C ARG A 485 27.28 12.11 21.46
N THR A 486 25.95 12.04 21.60
CA THR A 486 25.28 12.07 22.93
C THR A 486 24.74 10.72 23.38
N ARG A 487 24.56 9.77 22.48
CA ARG A 487 24.06 8.42 22.82
C ARG A 487 25.06 7.66 23.72
N HIS A 488 24.57 6.63 24.35
CA HIS A 488 25.42 5.72 25.13
C HIS A 488 26.09 4.70 24.20
N GLU A 489 27.30 5.01 23.72
CA GLU A 489 28.01 4.27 22.66
C GLU A 489 28.15 2.77 22.95
N LYS A 490 28.48 2.38 24.19
CA LYS A 490 28.62 0.95 24.57
C LYS A 490 27.29 0.20 24.45
N ALA A 491 26.15 0.86 24.77
CA ALA A 491 24.83 0.26 24.62
C ALA A 491 24.47 0.10 23.15
N ALA A 492 24.73 1.12 22.32
CA ALA A 492 24.49 1.08 20.89
C ALA A 492 25.32 -0.04 20.22
N THR A 493 26.61 -0.12 20.49
CA THR A 493 27.49 -1.19 19.98
C THR A 493 27.02 -2.58 20.41
N SER A 494 26.59 -2.74 21.66
CA SER A 494 26.08 -4.03 22.16
C SER A 494 24.78 -4.43 21.49
N ALA A 495 23.83 -3.50 21.33
CA ALA A 495 22.56 -3.74 20.68
C ALA A 495 22.73 -4.07 19.19
N LEU A 496 23.62 -3.36 18.50
CA LEU A 496 23.93 -3.62 17.10
C LEU A 496 24.55 -5.01 16.90
N LYS A 497 25.48 -5.42 17.78
CA LYS A 497 26.08 -6.76 17.76
C LYS A 497 25.04 -7.86 18.03
N ARG A 498 24.08 -7.60 18.92
CA ARG A 498 22.98 -8.52 19.16
C ARG A 498 22.10 -8.64 17.90
N LEU A 499 21.73 -7.51 17.26
CA LEU A 499 20.96 -7.50 16.02
C LEU A 499 21.69 -8.30 14.93
N GLU A 500 22.99 -8.09 14.75
CA GLU A 500 23.80 -8.86 13.81
C GLU A 500 23.74 -10.37 14.10
N THR A 501 23.88 -10.76 15.38
CA THR A 501 23.80 -12.16 15.80
C THR A 501 22.44 -12.78 15.47
N ASP A 502 21.36 -12.04 15.76
CA ASP A 502 20.00 -12.48 15.47
C ASP A 502 19.73 -12.53 13.96
N CYS A 503 20.30 -11.60 13.18
CA CYS A 503 20.25 -11.64 11.70
C CYS A 503 20.96 -12.88 11.12
N ARG A 504 22.07 -13.34 11.72
CA ARG A 504 22.83 -14.53 11.28
C ARG A 504 22.23 -15.86 11.76
N SER A 505 21.16 -15.85 12.54
CA SER A 505 20.47 -17.02 13.07
C SER A 505 18.99 -17.02 12.69
N ASP A 506 18.22 -18.03 13.12
CA ASP A 506 16.76 -18.08 12.94
C ASP A 506 15.98 -17.35 14.05
N THR A 507 16.68 -16.59 14.91
CA THR A 507 16.06 -15.84 16.00
C THR A 507 15.26 -14.67 15.43
N ASN A 508 14.05 -14.43 15.96
CA ASN A 508 13.23 -13.29 15.58
C ASN A 508 13.97 -11.97 15.87
N ILE A 509 14.16 -11.13 14.84
CA ILE A 509 14.98 -9.91 14.94
C ILE A 509 14.29 -8.77 15.70
N MET A 510 12.96 -8.78 15.83
CA MET A 510 12.21 -7.63 16.38
C MET A 510 12.57 -7.29 17.84
N PRO A 511 12.82 -8.26 18.77
CA PRO A 511 13.30 -7.93 20.09
C PRO A 511 14.67 -7.22 20.10
N ALA A 512 15.61 -7.65 19.24
CA ALA A 512 16.91 -6.98 19.10
C ALA A 512 16.76 -5.60 18.45
N MET A 513 15.82 -5.44 17.52
CA MET A 513 15.52 -4.15 16.91
C MET A 513 14.93 -3.15 17.93
N MET A 514 14.01 -3.58 18.79
CA MET A 514 13.49 -2.75 19.90
C MET A 514 14.61 -2.31 20.88
N GLU A 515 15.58 -3.20 21.15
CA GLU A 515 16.76 -2.85 21.96
C GLU A 515 17.66 -1.86 21.22
N ALA A 516 17.87 -2.05 19.91
CA ALA A 516 18.64 -1.13 19.07
C ALA A 516 18.01 0.28 19.07
N MET A 517 16.69 0.38 18.95
CA MET A 517 15.98 1.67 19.05
C MET A 517 16.18 2.31 20.43
N SER A 518 16.03 1.53 21.50
CA SER A 518 16.24 2.03 22.87
C SER A 518 17.67 2.49 23.12
N ALA A 519 18.64 1.92 22.40
CA ALA A 519 20.06 2.28 22.46
C ALA A 519 20.47 3.35 21.43
N GLU A 520 19.50 3.94 20.72
CA GLU A 520 19.70 5.00 19.71
C GLU A 520 20.65 4.57 18.56
N VAL A 521 20.56 3.30 18.13
CA VAL A 521 21.19 2.83 16.89
C VAL A 521 20.52 3.49 15.72
N THR A 522 21.31 3.96 14.75
CA THR A 522 20.79 4.69 13.57
C THR A 522 20.42 3.75 12.44
N LEU A 523 19.57 4.25 11.53
CA LEU A 523 19.13 3.54 10.33
C LEU A 523 20.32 3.02 9.50
N GLY A 524 21.32 3.88 9.25
CA GLY A 524 22.49 3.50 8.46
C GLY A 524 23.34 2.40 9.11
N GLU A 525 23.47 2.38 10.44
CA GLU A 525 24.18 1.31 11.16
C GLU A 525 23.42 -0.03 11.00
N ILE A 526 22.10 -0.02 11.06
CA ILE A 526 21.26 -1.21 10.82
C ILE A 526 21.40 -1.68 9.37
N GLY A 527 21.33 -0.76 8.41
CA GLY A 527 21.52 -1.06 6.99
C GLY A 527 22.88 -1.69 6.70
N ASN A 528 23.94 -1.25 7.38
CA ASN A 528 25.26 -1.88 7.27
C ASN A 528 25.26 -3.34 7.75
N VAL A 529 24.58 -3.65 8.85
CA VAL A 529 24.41 -5.04 9.32
C VAL A 529 23.68 -5.88 8.26
N TYR A 530 22.63 -5.35 7.66
CA TYR A 530 21.87 -6.09 6.65
C TYR A 530 22.71 -6.39 5.41
N ARG A 531 23.43 -5.40 4.89
CA ARG A 531 24.35 -5.58 3.74
C ARG A 531 25.44 -6.60 4.02
N GLU A 532 26.01 -6.57 5.24
CA GLU A 532 27.04 -7.51 5.64
C GLU A 532 26.53 -8.95 5.78
N VAL A 533 25.31 -9.12 6.34
CA VAL A 533 24.75 -10.44 6.65
C VAL A 533 24.07 -11.07 5.46
N PHE A 534 23.29 -10.30 4.69
CA PHE A 534 22.42 -10.82 3.65
C PHE A 534 22.90 -10.50 2.23
N GLY A 535 23.79 -9.49 2.07
CA GLY A 535 24.11 -8.96 0.76
C GLY A 535 22.94 -8.19 0.13
N ASN A 536 23.05 -7.95 -1.15
CA ASN A 536 22.04 -7.26 -1.93
C ASN A 536 21.28 -8.24 -2.83
N TRP A 537 20.03 -7.91 -3.13
CA TRP A 537 19.23 -8.64 -4.11
C TRP A 537 19.86 -8.52 -5.50
N ASP A 538 20.01 -9.65 -6.18
CA ASP A 538 20.43 -9.67 -7.58
C ASP A 538 19.21 -9.30 -8.44
N THR A 539 19.03 -7.99 -8.69
CA THR A 539 17.87 -7.49 -9.40
C THR A 539 17.86 -8.02 -10.85
N PRO A 540 16.77 -8.64 -11.31
CA PRO A 540 16.67 -9.13 -12.68
C PRO A 540 16.46 -7.98 -13.69
N ILE A 541 16.29 -6.75 -13.23
CA ILE A 541 16.13 -5.56 -14.05
C ILE A 541 17.44 -4.80 -14.07
N GLN A 542 17.95 -4.51 -15.26
CA GLN A 542 19.02 -3.51 -15.40
C GLN A 542 18.39 -2.11 -15.32
N THR A 543 18.57 -1.44 -14.20
CA THR A 543 18.17 -0.04 -13.99
C THR A 543 19.16 0.91 -14.63
#